data_209526280662c5c0bb5f596b4efc2de5
#
_entry.id   209526280662c5c0bb5f596b4efc2de5
#
_cell.length_a   1.000
_cell.length_b   1.000
_cell.length_c   1.000
_cell.angle_alpha   90.00
_cell.angle_beta   90.00
_cell.angle_gamma   90.00
#
_symmetry.space_group_name_H-M   'P 1'
#
loop_
_entity.id
_entity.type
_entity.pdbx_description
1 polymer ?
#
loop_
_entity_poly.entity_id
_entity_poly.type
_entity_poly.pdbx_seq_one_letter_code
_entity_poly.pdbx_strand_id
1 'polypeptide(L)'
;MILALKWMLETKKRPKKSIYFCFTEDEESKGSGICGIVKDGTVNKVDEIIICEPSDEKIGTCEKGAFWLKITVQGKQSHASRPDLGINAVEYVEKLVAELKEQVETGEVHPILGTTTASVTKLCGGIMTNIIPPTAEAELDIRTVPGVSHEHILKCTEEIADRFRKEIPGIQITIEVMNDRPALETSKDSPLVKQIMKTAQMVGISTEDKGHYFYTDASQIIPEISVPFVIAGPGDDALAHCINEHISLESVRRYAKLYQKYLEKYYL
;
A
#
# COMPACT_ATOMS: atom_id res chain seq x y z
N MET A 1 17.67 12.63 -4.91
CA MET A 1 18.80 11.77 -4.52
C MET A 1 20.09 12.07 -5.32
N ILE A 2 20.14 11.90 -6.63
CA ILE A 2 21.37 12.06 -7.46
C ILE A 2 22.08 13.40 -7.23
N LEU A 3 21.35 14.52 -7.12
CA LEU A 3 21.96 15.83 -6.84
C LEU A 3 22.62 15.90 -5.46
N ALA A 4 22.07 15.23 -4.45
CA ALA A 4 22.68 15.16 -3.13
C ALA A 4 23.96 14.30 -3.15
N LEU A 5 23.94 13.17 -3.85
CA LEU A 5 25.12 12.33 -4.06
C LEU A 5 26.22 13.10 -4.80
N LYS A 6 25.88 13.79 -5.90
CA LYS A 6 26.82 14.63 -6.65
C LYS A 6 27.47 15.68 -5.74
N TRP A 7 26.68 16.40 -4.94
CA TRP A 7 27.17 17.39 -3.98
C TRP A 7 28.15 16.77 -2.96
N MET A 8 27.87 15.57 -2.42
CA MET A 8 28.78 14.89 -1.50
C MET A 8 30.13 14.58 -2.16
N LEU A 9 30.11 14.07 -3.40
CA LEU A 9 31.32 13.75 -4.15
C LEU A 9 32.16 15.00 -4.45
N GLU A 10 31.53 16.09 -4.90
CA GLU A 10 32.19 17.36 -5.24
C GLU A 10 32.81 18.03 -4.00
N THR A 11 32.13 17.97 -2.86
CA THR A 11 32.63 18.57 -1.61
C THR A 11 33.62 17.67 -0.87
N LYS A 12 33.81 16.43 -1.34
CA LYS A 12 34.69 15.41 -0.71
C LYS A 12 34.36 15.15 0.76
N LYS A 13 33.13 15.45 1.18
CA LYS A 13 32.65 15.14 2.53
C LYS A 13 32.40 13.66 2.67
N ARG A 14 32.88 13.06 3.76
CA ARG A 14 32.68 11.64 4.07
C ARG A 14 31.67 11.51 5.20
N PRO A 15 30.61 10.71 5.01
CA PRO A 15 29.64 10.47 6.06
C PRO A 15 30.24 9.63 7.19
N LYS A 16 29.78 9.87 8.42
CA LYS A 16 30.13 9.09 9.62
C LYS A 16 29.49 7.70 9.64
N LYS A 17 28.40 7.53 8.88
CA LYS A 17 27.70 6.26 8.68
C LYS A 17 27.60 5.95 7.20
N SER A 18 27.38 4.70 6.84
CA SER A 18 27.14 4.30 5.46
C SER A 18 25.81 4.88 4.98
N ILE A 19 25.78 5.34 3.72
CA ILE A 19 24.57 5.82 3.05
C ILE A 19 24.40 4.96 1.81
N TYR A 20 23.23 4.34 1.71
CA TYR A 20 22.84 3.53 0.57
C TYR A 20 21.87 4.34 -0.30
N PHE A 21 22.18 4.47 -1.59
CA PHE A 21 21.30 5.04 -2.59
C PHE A 21 20.73 3.88 -3.42
N CYS A 22 19.48 3.54 -3.17
CA CYS A 22 18.81 2.45 -3.86
C CYS A 22 17.91 3.02 -4.98
N PHE A 23 18.07 2.47 -6.18
CA PHE A 23 17.23 2.76 -7.34
C PHE A 23 16.60 1.44 -7.77
N THR A 24 15.33 1.31 -7.50
CA THR A 24 14.55 0.09 -7.75
C THR A 24 13.86 0.15 -9.10
N GLU A 25 13.51 -0.99 -9.64
CA GLU A 25 12.69 -1.16 -10.83
C GLU A 25 11.39 -1.87 -10.46
N ASP A 26 10.37 -1.75 -11.33
CA ASP A 26 9.12 -2.52 -11.25
C ASP A 26 8.29 -2.22 -9.98
N GLU A 27 8.41 -1.01 -9.40
CA GLU A 27 7.65 -0.61 -8.20
C GLU A 27 6.15 -0.61 -8.49
N GLU A 28 5.75 -0.10 -9.65
CA GLU A 28 4.37 0.03 -10.13
C GLU A 28 3.66 -1.33 -10.43
N SER A 29 4.34 -2.44 -10.22
CA SER A 29 3.83 -3.78 -10.54
C SER A 29 4.15 -4.78 -9.42
N LYS A 30 5.21 -5.58 -9.58
CA LYS A 30 5.57 -6.65 -8.63
C LYS A 30 6.58 -6.22 -7.57
N GLY A 31 7.28 -5.10 -7.77
CA GLY A 31 8.34 -4.63 -6.91
C GLY A 31 9.54 -5.58 -6.91
N SER A 32 9.90 -6.12 -8.08
CA SER A 32 11.01 -7.08 -8.19
C SER A 32 12.35 -6.50 -7.77
N GLY A 33 12.57 -5.19 -8.03
CA GLY A 33 13.77 -4.47 -7.64
C GLY A 33 13.96 -4.43 -6.12
N ILE A 34 12.93 -4.01 -5.39
CA ILE A 34 13.02 -3.95 -3.92
C ILE A 34 13.07 -5.33 -3.29
N CYS A 35 12.36 -6.32 -3.84
CA CYS A 35 12.47 -7.72 -3.41
C CYS A 35 13.91 -8.24 -3.53
N GLY A 36 14.65 -7.83 -4.56
CA GLY A 36 16.08 -8.15 -4.72
C GLY A 36 16.92 -7.57 -3.59
N ILE A 37 16.73 -6.30 -3.26
CA ILE A 37 17.47 -5.58 -2.19
C ILE A 37 17.15 -6.18 -0.80
N VAL A 38 15.92 -6.60 -0.56
CA VAL A 38 15.54 -7.31 0.67
C VAL A 38 16.24 -8.66 0.75
N LYS A 39 16.21 -9.45 -0.32
CA LYS A 39 16.81 -10.79 -0.37
C LYS A 39 18.35 -10.79 -0.21
N ASP A 40 19.03 -9.80 -0.75
CA ASP A 40 20.49 -9.71 -0.61
C ASP A 40 20.95 -9.19 0.77
N GLY A 41 20.02 -8.80 1.62
CA GLY A 41 20.24 -8.33 2.99
C GLY A 41 20.84 -6.94 3.09
N THR A 42 20.83 -6.14 2.03
CA THR A 42 21.31 -4.74 2.07
C THR A 42 20.48 -3.92 3.04
N VAL A 43 19.16 -4.13 3.08
CA VAL A 43 18.23 -3.44 3.98
C VAL A 43 18.50 -3.72 5.46
N ASN A 44 19.07 -4.88 5.82
CA ASN A 44 19.38 -5.24 7.20
C ASN A 44 20.52 -4.39 7.83
N LYS A 45 21.15 -3.53 7.03
CA LYS A 45 22.28 -2.71 7.44
C LYS A 45 21.92 -1.25 7.69
N VAL A 46 20.64 -0.89 7.58
CA VAL A 46 20.19 0.50 7.70
C VAL A 46 19.48 0.74 9.04
N ASP A 47 19.59 1.95 9.57
CA ASP A 47 18.95 2.38 10.80
C ASP A 47 17.66 3.20 10.51
N GLU A 48 17.52 3.73 9.30
CA GLU A 48 16.38 4.56 8.86
C GLU A 48 16.30 4.61 7.34
N ILE A 49 15.11 4.91 6.81
CA ILE A 49 14.83 4.93 5.38
C ILE A 49 14.12 6.24 5.00
N ILE A 50 14.53 6.83 3.88
CA ILE A 50 13.83 7.92 3.21
C ILE A 50 13.38 7.41 1.85
N ILE A 51 12.07 7.32 1.66
CA ILE A 51 11.42 6.98 0.39
C ILE A 51 11.24 8.28 -0.39
N CYS A 52 11.70 8.31 -1.64
CA CYS A 52 11.71 9.54 -2.45
C CYS A 52 10.52 9.66 -3.40
N GLU A 53 9.36 9.18 -2.96
CA GLU A 53 8.08 9.34 -3.65
C GLU A 53 7.52 10.76 -3.52
N PRO A 54 6.68 11.23 -4.47
CA PRO A 54 6.01 12.53 -4.39
C PRO A 54 5.28 12.70 -3.07
N SER A 55 5.48 13.83 -2.39
CA SER A 55 4.93 14.05 -1.05
C SER A 55 4.25 15.41 -0.87
N ASP A 56 3.87 16.07 -1.96
CA ASP A 56 3.08 17.33 -1.97
C ASP A 56 3.72 18.42 -1.10
N GLU A 57 5.04 18.66 -1.27
CA GLU A 57 5.81 19.64 -0.48
C GLU A 57 5.68 19.44 1.04
N LYS A 58 5.50 18.19 1.49
CA LYS A 58 5.39 17.78 2.89
C LYS A 58 6.32 16.60 3.19
N ILE A 59 6.28 16.13 4.42
CA ILE A 59 6.96 14.90 4.85
C ILE A 59 5.91 13.89 5.26
N GLY A 60 5.78 12.80 4.50
CA GLY A 60 4.90 11.69 4.82
C GLY A 60 5.48 10.82 5.93
N THR A 61 4.65 10.49 6.92
CA THR A 61 5.04 9.63 8.04
C THR A 61 4.24 8.33 8.12
N CYS A 62 3.22 8.19 7.27
CA CYS A 62 2.39 7.00 7.17
C CYS A 62 1.87 6.80 5.76
N GLU A 63 1.55 5.55 5.43
CA GLU A 63 0.96 5.15 4.15
C GLU A 63 -0.12 4.09 4.34
N LYS A 64 -1.13 4.08 3.45
CA LYS A 64 -2.11 2.99 3.41
C LYS A 64 -1.49 1.73 2.86
N GLY A 65 -1.91 0.59 3.41
CA GLY A 65 -1.64 -0.70 2.81
C GLY A 65 -2.56 -0.98 1.61
N ALA A 66 -2.22 -2.03 0.88
CA ALA A 66 -3.06 -2.59 -0.18
C ALA A 66 -3.14 -4.10 -0.04
N PHE A 67 -4.33 -4.59 0.22
CA PHE A 67 -4.62 -6.01 0.32
C PHE A 67 -5.65 -6.38 -0.75
N TRP A 68 -5.20 -7.12 -1.76
CA TRP A 68 -6.06 -7.48 -2.89
C TRP A 68 -6.49 -8.92 -2.79
N LEU A 69 -7.79 -9.13 -2.85
CA LEU A 69 -8.39 -10.46 -2.81
C LEU A 69 -9.12 -10.76 -4.11
N LYS A 70 -8.97 -11.99 -4.58
CA LYS A 70 -9.84 -12.59 -5.58
C LYS A 70 -10.68 -13.67 -4.91
N ILE A 71 -12.00 -13.55 -5.02
CA ILE A 71 -12.98 -14.47 -4.47
C ILE A 71 -13.68 -15.14 -5.64
N THR A 72 -13.59 -16.47 -5.72
CA THR A 72 -14.27 -17.27 -6.73
C THR A 72 -15.29 -18.18 -6.06
N VAL A 73 -16.54 -18.08 -6.52
CA VAL A 73 -17.65 -18.94 -6.07
C VAL A 73 -18.02 -19.90 -7.19
N GLN A 74 -18.08 -21.18 -6.87
CA GLN A 74 -18.64 -22.23 -7.74
C GLN A 74 -19.89 -22.77 -7.10
N GLY A 75 -20.99 -22.62 -7.80
CA GLY A 75 -22.33 -23.10 -7.43
C GLY A 75 -22.79 -24.21 -8.35
N LYS A 76 -24.09 -24.20 -8.68
CA LYS A 76 -24.72 -25.22 -9.51
C LYS A 76 -25.67 -24.60 -10.51
N GLN A 77 -25.48 -24.92 -11.79
CA GLN A 77 -26.39 -24.46 -12.85
C GLN A 77 -27.77 -25.10 -12.74
N SER A 78 -28.81 -24.31 -13.01
CA SER A 78 -30.18 -24.76 -13.24
C SER A 78 -30.93 -23.80 -14.16
N HIS A 79 -32.14 -24.17 -14.60
CA HIS A 79 -33.00 -23.21 -15.29
C HIS A 79 -33.52 -22.14 -14.32
N ALA A 80 -33.52 -20.88 -14.71
CA ALA A 80 -33.91 -19.78 -13.81
C ALA A 80 -35.32 -19.86 -13.25
N SER A 81 -36.25 -20.61 -13.92
CA SER A 81 -37.57 -20.92 -13.38
C SER A 81 -37.59 -21.94 -12.25
N ARG A 82 -36.46 -22.64 -12.02
CA ARG A 82 -36.27 -23.63 -10.96
C ARG A 82 -34.99 -23.35 -10.19
N PRO A 83 -34.92 -22.19 -9.50
CA PRO A 83 -33.75 -21.78 -8.73
C PRO A 83 -33.47 -22.74 -7.57
N ASP A 84 -34.49 -23.43 -7.08
CA ASP A 84 -34.42 -24.48 -6.04
C ASP A 84 -33.52 -25.67 -6.41
N LEU A 85 -33.24 -25.89 -7.68
CA LEU A 85 -32.36 -26.96 -8.19
C LEU A 85 -30.91 -26.50 -8.42
N GLY A 86 -30.66 -25.23 -8.31
CA GLY A 86 -29.36 -24.58 -8.53
C GLY A 86 -28.73 -23.99 -7.28
N ILE A 87 -27.51 -23.48 -7.44
CA ILE A 87 -26.82 -22.63 -6.45
C ILE A 87 -26.29 -21.45 -7.23
N ASN A 88 -26.84 -20.25 -6.97
CA ASN A 88 -26.49 -19.03 -7.71
C ASN A 88 -25.17 -18.44 -7.23
N ALA A 89 -24.09 -18.67 -7.97
CA ALA A 89 -22.76 -18.19 -7.60
C ALA A 89 -22.68 -16.65 -7.50
N VAL A 90 -23.45 -15.91 -8.32
CA VAL A 90 -23.47 -14.44 -8.30
C VAL A 90 -24.06 -13.92 -6.99
N GLU A 91 -25.16 -14.50 -6.52
CA GLU A 91 -25.76 -14.07 -5.25
C GLU A 91 -24.86 -14.36 -4.05
N TYR A 92 -24.08 -15.45 -4.07
CA TYR A 92 -23.19 -15.79 -2.96
C TYR A 92 -21.91 -14.98 -2.97
N VAL A 93 -21.33 -14.64 -4.13
CA VAL A 93 -20.18 -13.73 -4.16
C VAL A 93 -20.59 -12.33 -3.71
N GLU A 94 -21.78 -11.85 -4.11
CA GLU A 94 -22.31 -10.57 -3.65
C GLU A 94 -22.49 -10.52 -2.13
N LYS A 95 -23.13 -11.53 -1.54
CA LYS A 95 -23.34 -11.63 -0.08
C LYS A 95 -22.02 -11.67 0.68
N LEU A 96 -21.06 -12.49 0.22
CA LEU A 96 -19.75 -12.59 0.86
C LEU A 96 -19.02 -11.25 0.84
N VAL A 97 -18.97 -10.59 -0.30
CA VAL A 97 -18.34 -9.29 -0.47
C VAL A 97 -19.01 -8.22 0.40
N ALA A 98 -20.35 -8.19 0.46
CA ALA A 98 -21.08 -7.21 1.27
C ALA A 98 -20.76 -7.36 2.76
N GLU A 99 -20.76 -8.59 3.29
CA GLU A 99 -20.42 -8.87 4.68
C GLU A 99 -18.95 -8.55 5.00
N LEU A 100 -18.02 -8.89 4.10
CA LEU A 100 -16.61 -8.56 4.27
C LEU A 100 -16.41 -7.04 4.34
N LYS A 101 -17.02 -6.29 3.44
CA LYS A 101 -16.94 -4.82 3.43
C LYS A 101 -17.47 -4.23 4.74
N GLU A 102 -18.60 -4.69 5.22
CA GLU A 102 -19.15 -4.23 6.50
C GLU A 102 -18.18 -4.47 7.66
N GLN A 103 -17.50 -5.62 7.70
CA GLN A 103 -16.54 -5.95 8.74
C GLN A 103 -15.26 -5.09 8.68
N VAL A 104 -14.73 -4.84 7.49
CA VAL A 104 -13.43 -4.14 7.34
C VAL A 104 -13.56 -2.62 7.39
N GLU A 105 -14.71 -2.05 7.00
CA GLU A 105 -14.94 -0.59 6.97
C GLU A 105 -15.40 -0.01 8.31
N THR A 106 -15.75 -0.82 9.30
CA THR A 106 -16.20 -0.39 10.64
C THR A 106 -15.08 -0.20 11.66
N GLY A 107 -13.82 -0.34 11.24
CA GLY A 107 -12.64 -0.25 12.10
C GLY A 107 -12.33 1.15 12.63
N GLU A 108 -11.25 1.25 13.39
CA GLU A 108 -10.76 2.50 13.95
C GLU A 108 -10.39 3.52 12.85
N VAL A 109 -10.63 4.80 13.15
CA VAL A 109 -10.29 5.91 12.26
C VAL A 109 -8.87 6.38 12.54
N HIS A 110 -7.96 6.18 11.59
CA HIS A 110 -6.62 6.73 11.68
C HIS A 110 -6.64 8.26 11.52
N PRO A 111 -5.96 9.05 12.38
CA PRO A 111 -6.10 10.51 12.42
C PRO A 111 -5.69 11.22 11.12
N ILE A 112 -4.81 10.61 10.32
CA ILE A 112 -4.32 11.20 9.06
C ILE A 112 -4.91 10.50 7.84
N LEU A 113 -5.02 9.16 7.87
CA LEU A 113 -5.39 8.34 6.71
C LEU A 113 -6.90 8.00 6.65
N GLY A 114 -7.67 8.36 7.70
CA GLY A 114 -9.09 8.01 7.77
C GLY A 114 -9.32 6.53 8.07
N THR A 115 -10.27 5.92 7.39
CA THR A 115 -10.67 4.52 7.60
C THR A 115 -10.06 3.56 6.60
N THR A 116 -10.07 2.27 6.93
CA THR A 116 -9.90 1.19 5.94
C THR A 116 -11.08 1.22 4.97
N THR A 117 -10.81 0.97 3.69
CA THR A 117 -11.83 0.92 2.64
C THR A 117 -11.71 -0.36 1.84
N ALA A 118 -12.83 -0.91 1.37
CA ALA A 118 -12.86 -2.08 0.50
C ALA A 118 -13.69 -1.78 -0.76
N SER A 119 -13.05 -1.83 -1.91
CA SER A 119 -13.67 -1.56 -3.20
C SER A 119 -13.71 -2.83 -4.04
N VAL A 120 -14.89 -3.16 -4.58
CA VAL A 120 -14.99 -4.17 -5.64
C VAL A 120 -14.51 -3.53 -6.93
N THR A 121 -13.39 -3.99 -7.44
CA THR A 121 -12.78 -3.46 -8.67
C THR A 121 -13.13 -4.27 -9.91
N LYS A 122 -13.55 -5.53 -9.71
CA LYS A 122 -14.02 -6.40 -10.76
C LYS A 122 -15.06 -7.36 -10.23
N LEU A 123 -16.13 -7.56 -11.01
CA LEU A 123 -17.18 -8.53 -10.73
C LEU A 123 -17.60 -9.18 -12.03
N CYS A 124 -17.49 -10.52 -12.10
CA CYS A 124 -17.84 -11.30 -13.29
C CYS A 124 -18.71 -12.48 -12.90
N GLY A 125 -19.74 -12.76 -13.69
CA GLY A 125 -20.62 -13.92 -13.48
C GLY A 125 -21.80 -13.92 -14.44
N GLY A 126 -22.44 -15.08 -14.56
CA GLY A 126 -23.59 -15.27 -15.45
C GLY A 126 -23.22 -15.72 -16.86
N ILE A 127 -24.16 -16.41 -17.49
CA ILE A 127 -24.02 -16.93 -18.86
C ILE A 127 -25.18 -16.43 -19.74
N MET A 128 -26.41 -16.64 -19.27
CA MET A 128 -27.64 -16.22 -19.96
C MET A 128 -28.72 -15.90 -18.93
N THR A 129 -29.68 -15.03 -19.31
CA THR A 129 -30.75 -14.56 -18.41
C THR A 129 -31.61 -15.69 -17.82
N ASN A 130 -31.78 -16.78 -18.51
CA ASN A 130 -32.61 -17.92 -18.08
C ASN A 130 -31.80 -19.08 -17.42
N ILE A 131 -30.55 -18.81 -17.01
CA ILE A 131 -29.67 -19.78 -16.38
C ILE A 131 -29.22 -19.25 -15.01
N ILE A 132 -29.37 -20.06 -13.96
CA ILE A 132 -28.73 -19.82 -12.66
C ILE A 132 -27.22 -19.95 -12.84
N PRO A 133 -26.43 -18.90 -12.53
CA PRO A 133 -24.99 -18.89 -12.78
C PRO A 133 -24.24 -19.93 -11.93
N PRO A 134 -23.45 -20.83 -12.55
CA PRO A 134 -22.66 -21.82 -11.80
C PRO A 134 -21.36 -21.24 -11.28
N THR A 135 -20.89 -20.10 -11.80
CA THR A 135 -19.62 -19.47 -11.38
C THR A 135 -19.74 -17.97 -11.32
N ALA A 136 -19.05 -17.36 -10.34
CA ALA A 136 -18.86 -15.92 -10.25
C ALA A 136 -17.52 -15.61 -9.57
N GLU A 137 -16.94 -14.47 -9.91
CA GLU A 137 -15.68 -13.98 -9.36
C GLU A 137 -15.80 -12.50 -8.98
N ALA A 138 -15.17 -12.11 -7.87
CA ALA A 138 -14.97 -10.73 -7.49
C ALA A 138 -13.50 -10.47 -7.17
N GLU A 139 -12.98 -9.30 -7.57
CA GLU A 139 -11.68 -8.80 -7.13
C GLU A 139 -11.92 -7.55 -6.27
N LEU A 140 -11.25 -7.51 -5.11
CA LEU A 140 -11.34 -6.43 -4.15
C LEU A 140 -9.98 -5.77 -3.97
N ASP A 141 -9.98 -4.43 -3.93
CA ASP A 141 -8.88 -3.60 -3.46
C ASP A 141 -9.24 -3.08 -2.05
N ILE A 142 -8.56 -3.60 -1.04
CA ILE A 142 -8.74 -3.21 0.36
C ILE A 142 -7.56 -2.31 0.74
N ARG A 143 -7.86 -1.04 1.08
CA ARG A 143 -6.86 -0.06 1.52
C ARG A 143 -6.90 0.06 3.03
N THR A 144 -5.92 -0.55 3.69
CA THR A 144 -5.84 -0.59 5.14
C THR A 144 -5.14 0.64 5.73
N VAL A 145 -5.40 0.91 7.00
CA VAL A 145 -4.65 1.90 7.79
C VAL A 145 -3.73 1.21 8.79
N PRO A 146 -2.68 1.88 9.31
CA PRO A 146 -1.81 1.32 10.33
C PRO A 146 -2.58 0.74 11.51
N GLY A 147 -2.17 -0.45 11.97
CA GLY A 147 -2.86 -1.21 13.02
C GLY A 147 -3.86 -2.25 12.51
N VAL A 148 -4.28 -2.18 11.25
CA VAL A 148 -5.19 -3.18 10.65
C VAL A 148 -4.39 -4.36 10.09
N SER A 149 -4.67 -5.57 10.58
CA SER A 149 -3.99 -6.80 10.15
C SER A 149 -4.63 -7.39 8.90
N HIS A 150 -3.84 -7.62 7.86
CA HIS A 150 -4.28 -8.33 6.64
C HIS A 150 -4.60 -9.80 6.95
N GLU A 151 -3.87 -10.44 7.85
CA GLU A 151 -4.17 -11.79 8.31
C GLU A 151 -5.56 -11.87 8.97
N HIS A 152 -5.93 -10.86 9.75
CA HIS A 152 -7.27 -10.78 10.34
C HIS A 152 -8.35 -10.64 9.26
N ILE A 153 -8.14 -9.78 8.26
CA ILE A 153 -9.08 -9.62 7.13
C ILE A 153 -9.23 -10.95 6.38
N LEU A 154 -8.14 -11.63 6.08
CA LEU A 154 -8.19 -12.94 5.41
C LEU A 154 -8.96 -13.96 6.24
N LYS A 155 -8.71 -14.01 7.55
CA LYS A 155 -9.42 -14.88 8.48
C LYS A 155 -10.93 -14.60 8.50
N CYS A 156 -11.34 -13.34 8.60
CA CYS A 156 -12.75 -12.95 8.51
C CYS A 156 -13.38 -13.40 7.17
N THR A 157 -12.65 -13.23 6.07
CA THR A 157 -13.11 -13.67 4.74
C THR A 157 -13.34 -15.16 4.68
N GLU A 158 -12.40 -15.95 5.23
CA GLU A 158 -12.52 -17.42 5.30
C GLU A 158 -13.66 -17.86 6.26
N GLU A 159 -13.86 -17.18 7.37
CA GLU A 159 -14.97 -17.46 8.30
C GLU A 159 -16.35 -17.27 7.63
N ILE A 160 -16.51 -16.22 6.81
CA ILE A 160 -17.72 -16.02 6.02
C ILE A 160 -17.88 -17.13 4.97
N ALA A 161 -16.81 -17.45 4.26
CA ALA A 161 -16.81 -18.52 3.26
C ALA A 161 -17.12 -19.89 3.87
N ASP A 162 -16.55 -20.22 5.02
CA ASP A 162 -16.79 -21.48 5.73
C ASP A 162 -18.23 -21.60 6.22
N ARG A 163 -18.86 -20.51 6.63
CA ARG A 163 -20.27 -20.51 6.97
C ARG A 163 -21.10 -20.87 5.73
N PHE A 164 -20.86 -20.25 4.58
CA PHE A 164 -21.58 -20.57 3.35
C PHE A 164 -21.33 -22.01 2.89
N ARG A 165 -20.09 -22.54 3.00
CA ARG A 165 -19.76 -23.93 2.71
C ARG A 165 -20.57 -24.92 3.58
N LYS A 166 -20.84 -24.55 4.85
CA LYS A 166 -21.64 -25.38 5.78
C LYS A 166 -23.14 -25.29 5.52
N GLU A 167 -23.64 -24.09 5.22
CA GLU A 167 -25.06 -23.82 5.03
C GLU A 167 -25.58 -24.29 3.66
N ILE A 168 -24.74 -24.28 2.63
CA ILE A 168 -25.12 -24.54 1.24
C ILE A 168 -24.37 -25.75 0.70
N PRO A 169 -24.94 -26.96 0.80
CA PRO A 169 -24.32 -28.17 0.29
C PRO A 169 -23.99 -28.07 -1.21
N GLY A 170 -22.71 -28.27 -1.55
CA GLY A 170 -22.23 -28.26 -2.93
C GLY A 170 -21.69 -26.92 -3.42
N ILE A 171 -21.74 -25.84 -2.63
CA ILE A 171 -21.01 -24.60 -2.95
C ILE A 171 -19.50 -24.80 -2.73
N GLN A 172 -18.69 -24.22 -3.60
CA GLN A 172 -17.25 -24.13 -3.41
C GLN A 172 -16.84 -22.65 -3.47
N ILE A 173 -15.99 -22.22 -2.55
CA ILE A 173 -15.50 -20.85 -2.48
C ILE A 173 -14.00 -20.91 -2.37
N THR A 174 -13.30 -20.15 -3.20
CA THR A 174 -11.84 -20.01 -3.16
C THR A 174 -11.48 -18.56 -2.95
N ILE A 175 -10.54 -18.30 -2.06
CA ILE A 175 -10.01 -16.98 -1.77
C ILE A 175 -8.53 -17.00 -2.12
N GLU A 176 -8.11 -16.05 -2.96
CA GLU A 176 -6.72 -15.88 -3.40
C GLU A 176 -6.24 -14.49 -3.00
N VAL A 177 -5.09 -14.41 -2.35
CA VAL A 177 -4.41 -13.15 -2.06
C VAL A 177 -3.57 -12.79 -3.27
N MET A 178 -3.93 -11.69 -3.94
CA MET A 178 -3.25 -11.22 -5.15
C MET A 178 -2.13 -10.22 -4.84
N ASN A 179 -2.28 -9.46 -3.76
CA ASN A 179 -1.30 -8.49 -3.28
C ASN A 179 -1.41 -8.33 -1.77
N ASP A 180 -0.27 -8.23 -1.09
CA ASP A 180 -0.17 -8.01 0.34
C ASP A 180 0.93 -6.98 0.63
N ARG A 181 0.50 -5.73 0.88
CA ARG A 181 1.34 -4.59 1.22
C ARG A 181 0.80 -3.95 2.49
N PRO A 182 1.36 -4.22 3.66
CA PRO A 182 0.83 -3.69 4.92
C PRO A 182 0.89 -2.17 4.99
N ALA A 183 -0.07 -1.58 5.70
CA ALA A 183 -0.03 -0.17 6.03
C ALA A 183 1.08 0.12 7.03
N LEU A 184 1.74 1.27 6.89
CA LEU A 184 2.91 1.62 7.68
C LEU A 184 2.76 2.99 8.32
N GLU A 185 3.37 3.15 9.51
CA GLU A 185 3.48 4.42 10.19
C GLU A 185 4.80 4.52 10.97
N THR A 186 5.43 5.69 10.91
CA THR A 186 6.55 6.05 11.77
C THR A 186 6.10 7.07 12.80
N SER A 187 6.33 6.78 14.08
CA SER A 187 6.01 7.70 15.17
C SER A 187 6.63 9.08 14.97
N LYS A 188 5.86 10.13 15.23
CA LYS A 188 6.33 11.53 15.25
C LYS A 188 7.46 11.75 16.26
N ASP A 189 7.57 10.89 17.28
CA ASP A 189 8.64 10.93 18.25
C ASP A 189 9.95 10.32 17.79
N SER A 190 9.95 9.62 16.67
CA SER A 190 11.15 9.07 16.03
C SER A 190 12.21 10.16 15.80
N PRO A 191 13.49 9.88 16.07
CA PRO A 191 14.59 10.78 15.73
C PRO A 191 14.60 11.18 14.26
N LEU A 192 14.37 10.23 13.34
CA LEU A 192 14.26 10.49 11.90
C LEU A 192 13.22 11.57 11.61
N VAL A 193 11.98 11.40 12.10
CA VAL A 193 10.88 12.34 11.85
C VAL A 193 11.22 13.73 12.41
N LYS A 194 11.68 13.83 13.66
CA LYS A 194 12.08 15.11 14.27
C LYS A 194 13.19 15.81 13.50
N GLN A 195 14.16 15.06 13.01
CA GLN A 195 15.32 15.61 12.29
C GLN A 195 14.93 16.06 10.88
N ILE A 196 14.18 15.24 10.13
CA ILE A 196 13.77 15.60 8.77
C ILE A 196 12.79 16.77 8.76
N MET A 197 11.82 16.81 9.70
CA MET A 197 10.88 17.94 9.85
C MET A 197 11.62 19.25 10.15
N LYS A 198 12.60 19.23 11.06
CA LYS A 198 13.44 20.41 11.34
C LYS A 198 14.23 20.86 10.12
N THR A 199 14.67 19.92 9.28
CA THR A 199 15.39 20.24 8.05
C THR A 199 14.44 20.75 6.97
N ALA A 200 13.24 20.20 6.89
CA ALA A 200 12.17 20.64 5.99
C ALA A 200 11.83 22.12 6.19
N GLN A 201 11.66 22.55 7.43
CA GLN A 201 11.46 23.98 7.77
C GLN A 201 12.58 24.89 7.24
N MET A 202 13.84 24.44 7.33
CA MET A 202 15.00 25.23 6.86
C MET A 202 15.01 25.44 5.36
N VAL A 203 14.33 24.61 4.59
CA VAL A 203 14.28 24.67 3.12
C VAL A 203 12.91 25.06 2.58
N GLY A 204 11.95 25.40 3.47
CA GLY A 204 10.62 25.87 3.10
C GLY A 204 9.67 24.75 2.65
N ILE A 205 9.87 23.51 3.12
CA ILE A 205 8.93 22.41 2.98
C ILE A 205 8.00 22.42 4.19
N SER A 206 6.70 22.18 3.97
CA SER A 206 5.69 22.16 5.03
C SER A 206 5.95 21.03 6.03
N THR A 207 5.63 21.28 7.29
CA THR A 207 5.70 20.28 8.38
C THR A 207 4.32 19.88 8.88
N GLU A 208 3.28 20.16 8.12
CA GLU A 208 1.96 19.61 8.37
C GLU A 208 1.96 18.09 8.21
N ASP A 209 1.11 17.44 8.98
CA ASP A 209 0.95 16.00 8.90
C ASP A 209 0.57 15.56 7.49
N LYS A 210 1.26 14.56 6.97
CA LYS A 210 0.99 13.96 5.66
C LYS A 210 0.97 12.44 5.80
N GLY A 211 -0.06 11.84 5.25
CA GLY A 211 -0.16 10.41 4.99
C GLY A 211 -0.40 10.18 3.49
N HIS A 212 0.03 9.03 3.00
CA HIS A 212 -0.16 8.64 1.60
C HIS A 212 -1.25 7.59 1.48
N TYR A 213 -2.16 7.76 0.51
CA TYR A 213 -3.26 6.82 0.25
C TYR A 213 -2.83 5.65 -0.64
N PHE A 214 -1.58 5.61 -1.05
CA PHE A 214 -0.92 4.53 -1.78
C PHE A 214 0.17 3.91 -0.91
N TYR A 215 0.64 2.72 -1.28
CA TYR A 215 1.81 2.08 -0.69
C TYR A 215 3.06 2.41 -1.50
N THR A 216 4.21 2.26 -0.89
CA THR A 216 5.52 2.41 -1.53
C THR A 216 6.37 1.15 -1.33
N ASP A 217 7.57 1.14 -1.87
CA ASP A 217 8.57 0.09 -1.59
C ASP A 217 8.83 -0.11 -0.08
N ALA A 218 8.51 0.89 0.77
CA ALA A 218 8.61 0.76 2.22
C ALA A 218 7.77 -0.41 2.75
N SER A 219 6.59 -0.66 2.16
CA SER A 219 5.71 -1.77 2.54
C SER A 219 6.33 -3.16 2.43
N GLN A 220 7.39 -3.31 1.64
CA GLN A 220 8.15 -4.55 1.48
C GLN A 220 9.41 -4.61 2.35
N ILE A 221 9.94 -3.46 2.77
CA ILE A 221 11.18 -3.36 3.55
C ILE A 221 10.87 -3.37 5.05
N ILE A 222 9.97 -2.49 5.47
CA ILE A 222 9.73 -2.20 6.90
C ILE A 222 9.26 -3.42 7.69
N PRO A 223 8.39 -4.31 7.18
CA PRO A 223 8.03 -5.53 7.89
C PRO A 223 9.23 -6.43 8.21
N GLU A 224 10.27 -6.42 7.37
CA GLU A 224 11.45 -7.28 7.53
C GLU A 224 12.44 -6.73 8.56
N ILE A 225 12.56 -5.40 8.70
CA ILE A 225 13.63 -4.79 9.48
C ILE A 225 13.18 -3.86 10.60
N SER A 226 11.91 -3.44 10.61
CA SER A 226 11.30 -2.63 11.67
C SER A 226 12.07 -1.34 12.02
N VAL A 227 12.56 -0.61 11.01
CA VAL A 227 13.21 0.69 11.17
C VAL A 227 12.27 1.84 10.83
N PRO A 228 12.49 3.06 11.35
CA PRO A 228 11.70 4.21 10.97
C PRO A 228 11.90 4.59 9.49
N PHE A 229 10.84 5.03 8.85
CA PHE A 229 10.85 5.56 7.50
C PHE A 229 10.11 6.89 7.40
N VAL A 230 10.37 7.65 6.35
CA VAL A 230 9.59 8.80 5.91
C VAL A 230 9.48 8.79 4.39
N ILE A 231 8.40 9.38 3.88
CA ILE A 231 8.21 9.63 2.46
C ILE A 231 8.48 11.11 2.22
N ALA A 232 9.46 11.42 1.41
CA ALA A 232 9.92 12.78 1.22
C ALA A 232 10.53 12.93 -0.19
N GLY A 233 9.71 13.28 -1.16
CA GLY A 233 10.16 13.50 -2.52
C GLY A 233 9.39 14.64 -3.22
N PRO A 234 9.97 15.20 -4.26
CA PRO A 234 9.36 16.32 -4.97
C PRO A 234 8.16 15.85 -5.80
N GLY A 235 7.20 16.73 -5.97
CA GLY A 235 5.99 16.51 -6.76
C GLY A 235 4.73 16.45 -5.92
N ASP A 236 3.63 16.61 -6.61
CA ASP A 236 2.28 16.47 -6.08
C ASP A 236 1.79 15.03 -6.34
N ASP A 237 1.49 14.30 -5.29
CA ASP A 237 1.02 12.92 -5.37
C ASP A 237 -0.37 12.79 -6.04
N ALA A 238 -1.14 13.88 -6.10
CA ALA A 238 -2.41 13.91 -6.82
C ALA A 238 -2.25 13.90 -8.36
N LEU A 239 -1.05 14.18 -8.86
CA LEU A 239 -0.76 14.16 -10.29
C LEU A 239 -0.25 12.80 -10.79
N ALA A 240 0.02 11.86 -9.90
CA ALA A 240 0.46 10.53 -10.26
C ALA A 240 -0.56 9.82 -11.17
N HIS A 241 -0.08 9.19 -12.24
CA HIS A 241 -0.89 8.47 -13.24
C HIS A 241 -1.92 9.33 -14.00
N CYS A 242 -1.79 10.66 -13.92
CA CYS A 242 -2.68 11.58 -14.62
C CYS A 242 -2.17 11.92 -16.03
N ILE A 243 -3.11 12.28 -16.91
CA ILE A 243 -2.74 12.89 -18.20
C ILE A 243 -2.02 14.22 -17.93
N ASN A 244 -0.87 14.46 -18.56
CA ASN A 244 0.00 15.61 -18.32
C ASN A 244 0.65 15.62 -16.91
N GLU A 245 0.94 14.47 -16.35
CA GLU A 245 1.78 14.38 -15.16
C GLU A 245 3.05 15.23 -15.32
N HIS A 246 3.33 16.05 -14.34
CA HIS A 246 4.44 16.99 -14.38
C HIS A 246 4.96 17.32 -12.98
N ILE A 247 6.17 17.85 -12.92
CA ILE A 247 6.82 18.23 -11.67
C ILE A 247 7.44 19.63 -11.80
N SER A 248 7.37 20.39 -10.71
CA SER A 248 8.07 21.67 -10.60
C SER A 248 9.58 21.47 -10.43
N LEU A 249 10.39 22.13 -11.27
CA LEU A 249 11.84 22.14 -11.09
C LEU A 249 12.28 22.80 -9.78
N GLU A 250 11.47 23.71 -9.24
CA GLU A 250 11.71 24.31 -7.93
C GLU A 250 11.51 23.29 -6.82
N SER A 251 10.47 22.47 -6.89
CA SER A 251 10.26 21.32 -6.00
C SER A 251 11.46 20.38 -6.01
N VAL A 252 11.93 19.98 -7.19
CA VAL A 252 13.13 19.11 -7.33
C VAL A 252 14.35 19.72 -6.64
N ARG A 253 14.58 21.05 -6.82
CA ARG A 253 15.71 21.74 -6.18
C ARG A 253 15.55 21.82 -4.67
N ARG A 254 14.33 22.03 -4.17
CA ARG A 254 14.02 22.12 -2.75
C ARG A 254 14.27 20.79 -2.04
N TYR A 255 13.80 19.67 -2.60
CA TYR A 255 14.09 18.36 -2.04
C TYR A 255 15.55 17.94 -2.17
N ALA A 256 16.23 18.29 -3.25
CA ALA A 256 17.68 18.10 -3.33
C ALA A 256 18.41 18.83 -2.19
N LYS A 257 17.98 20.07 -1.88
CA LYS A 257 18.52 20.84 -0.76
C LYS A 257 18.12 20.26 0.60
N LEU A 258 16.92 19.69 0.73
CA LEU A 258 16.50 18.93 1.92
C LEU A 258 17.50 17.82 2.22
N TYR A 259 17.74 16.94 1.24
CA TYR A 259 18.65 15.81 1.42
C TYR A 259 20.08 16.27 1.73
N GLN A 260 20.59 17.30 1.03
CA GLN A 260 21.90 17.86 1.31
C GLN A 260 22.00 18.35 2.75
N LYS A 261 21.03 19.15 3.22
CA LYS A 261 21.03 19.70 4.57
C LYS A 261 20.84 18.64 5.65
N TYR A 262 20.00 17.62 5.37
CA TYR A 262 19.81 16.50 6.25
C TYR A 262 21.12 15.71 6.45
N LEU A 263 21.78 15.33 5.35
CA LEU A 263 23.06 14.66 5.37
C LEU A 263 24.16 15.49 6.04
N GLU A 264 24.25 16.79 5.70
CA GLU A 264 25.24 17.70 6.27
C GLU A 264 25.12 17.79 7.79
N LYS A 265 23.90 17.83 8.31
CA LYS A 265 23.66 18.08 9.73
C LYS A 265 23.80 16.85 10.61
N TYR A 266 23.38 15.71 10.12
CA TYR A 266 23.22 14.50 10.94
C TYR A 266 24.22 13.38 10.60
N TYR A 267 24.85 13.43 9.42
CA TYR A 267 25.73 12.36 8.95
C TYR A 267 27.15 12.81 8.58
N LEU A 268 27.39 14.08 8.37
CA LEU A 268 28.72 14.65 8.09
C LEU A 268 29.29 15.40 9.29
#